data_028dff3c0d3e4cbc5b13041492e1bfd3
#
_entry.id   028dff3c0d3e4cbc5b13041492e1bfd3
#
_cell.length_a   1.000
_cell.length_b   1.000
_cell.length_c   1.000
_cell.angle_alpha   90.00
_cell.angle_beta   90.00
_cell.angle_gamma   90.00
#
_symmetry.space_group_name_H-M   'P 1'
#
loop_
_entity.id
_entity.type
_entity.pdbx_description
1 polymer ?
#
loop_
_entity_poly.entity_id
_entity_poly.type
_entity_poly.pdbx_seq_one_letter_code
_entity_poly.pdbx_strand_id
1 'polypeptide(L)'
;MFLRGPSGSGKSTLLGLIGGVLVPQRGSVQLLGTDLASLSPSARDRFRGEHLGFIFQMFNLIPYLSVLENVILPAQFSPARAARVPGRDLAAEGRRLLGALGLGSADLLARPVTELSIGQQQRVAAARALLGRPEILVADEPTSALDHDARGQFLQLLMDECRAQGTTLLFVSHDTSLGGLFDRVLSLADLNRAIDAGAAA
;
A
#
# COMPACT_ATOMS: atom_id res chain seq x y z
N MET A 1 0.19 -11.91 -1.02
CA MET A 1 1.54 -12.26 -1.50
C MET A 1 2.59 -11.55 -0.66
N PHE A 2 3.64 -12.25 -0.24
CA PHE A 2 4.74 -11.73 0.56
C PHE A 2 6.02 -11.68 -0.27
N LEU A 3 6.68 -10.52 -0.32
CA LEU A 3 7.96 -10.31 -0.99
C LEU A 3 9.04 -10.05 0.06
N ARG A 4 10.01 -10.95 0.15
CA ARG A 4 11.16 -10.80 1.06
C ARG A 4 12.44 -10.45 0.30
N GLY A 5 13.33 -9.73 0.98
CA GLY A 5 14.67 -9.45 0.48
C GLY A 5 15.45 -8.56 1.43
N PRO A 6 16.79 -8.71 1.50
CA PRO A 6 17.63 -7.88 2.36
C PRO A 6 17.60 -6.41 1.93
N SER A 7 18.12 -5.52 2.76
CA SER A 7 18.33 -4.12 2.40
C SER A 7 19.26 -4.05 1.17
N GLY A 8 18.95 -3.14 0.24
CA GLY A 8 19.73 -2.98 -1.00
C GLY A 8 19.45 -4.01 -2.10
N SER A 9 18.58 -5.02 -1.89
CA SER A 9 18.29 -6.05 -2.90
C SER A 9 17.49 -5.56 -4.12
N GLY A 10 17.02 -4.31 -4.13
CA GLY A 10 16.23 -3.75 -5.22
C GLY A 10 14.72 -3.74 -4.98
N LYS A 11 14.24 -3.96 -3.72
CA LYS A 11 12.80 -3.90 -3.37
C LYS A 11 12.15 -2.60 -3.84
N SER A 12 12.73 -1.46 -3.50
CA SER A 12 12.19 -0.15 -3.86
C SER A 12 12.17 0.09 -5.38
N THR A 13 13.16 -0.43 -6.10
CA THR A 13 13.20 -0.39 -7.57
C THR A 13 12.05 -1.21 -8.16
N LEU A 14 11.85 -2.44 -7.66
CA LEU A 14 10.73 -3.28 -8.09
C LEU A 14 9.38 -2.61 -7.78
N LEU A 15 9.22 -2.04 -6.57
CA LEU A 15 7.99 -1.31 -6.23
C LEU A 15 7.79 -0.07 -7.09
N GLY A 16 8.86 0.63 -7.44
CA GLY A 16 8.81 1.76 -8.39
C GLY A 16 8.37 1.34 -9.79
N LEU A 17 8.79 0.17 -10.27
CA LEU A 17 8.34 -0.42 -11.53
C LEU A 17 6.87 -0.84 -11.47
N ILE A 18 6.45 -1.55 -10.41
CA ILE A 18 5.06 -1.96 -10.19
C ILE A 18 4.15 -0.73 -10.07
N GLY A 19 4.62 0.32 -9.38
CA GLY A 19 3.90 1.59 -9.25
C GLY A 19 3.89 2.44 -10.52
N GLY A 20 4.60 2.05 -11.58
CA GLY A 20 4.72 2.85 -12.80
C GLY A 20 5.44 4.19 -12.59
N VAL A 21 6.17 4.36 -11.48
CA VAL A 21 7.04 5.51 -11.21
C VAL A 21 8.33 5.39 -12.01
N LEU A 22 8.89 4.17 -12.03
CA LEU A 22 10.02 3.81 -12.87
C LEU A 22 9.54 3.12 -14.14
N VAL A 23 10.27 3.35 -15.23
CA VAL A 23 10.05 2.66 -16.52
C VAL A 23 11.21 1.70 -16.74
N PRO A 24 10.95 0.43 -17.08
CA PRO A 24 12.03 -0.51 -17.34
C PRO A 24 12.82 -0.07 -18.60
N GLN A 25 14.14 -0.17 -18.54
CA GLN A 25 14.99 0.11 -19.70
C GLN A 25 14.85 -0.98 -20.79
N ARG A 26 14.51 -2.20 -20.39
CA ARG A 26 14.24 -3.35 -21.26
C ARG A 26 13.15 -4.22 -20.63
N GLY A 27 12.39 -4.90 -21.47
CA GLY A 27 11.26 -5.72 -21.02
C GLY A 27 9.97 -4.93 -20.82
N SER A 28 9.00 -5.52 -20.13
CA SER A 28 7.67 -4.94 -19.89
C SER A 28 7.23 -5.15 -18.44
N VAL A 29 6.33 -4.32 -17.97
CA VAL A 29 5.64 -4.45 -16.66
C VAL A 29 4.15 -4.50 -16.92
N GLN A 30 3.58 -5.69 -16.79
CA GLN A 30 2.14 -5.89 -16.98
C GLN A 30 1.41 -5.97 -15.64
N LEU A 31 0.44 -5.09 -15.44
CA LEU A 31 -0.48 -5.11 -14.29
C LEU A 31 -1.92 -5.05 -14.79
N LEU A 32 -2.77 -5.92 -14.27
CA LEU A 32 -4.20 -5.97 -14.63
C LEU A 32 -4.42 -5.99 -16.15
N GLY A 33 -3.54 -6.69 -16.90
CA GLY A 33 -3.59 -6.78 -18.36
C GLY A 33 -3.04 -5.56 -19.11
N THR A 34 -2.55 -4.53 -18.41
CA THR A 34 -2.00 -3.30 -19.01
C THR A 34 -0.49 -3.28 -18.92
N ASP A 35 0.21 -3.06 -20.03
CA ASP A 35 1.65 -2.80 -20.03
C ASP A 35 1.93 -1.34 -19.65
N LEU A 36 2.47 -1.14 -18.45
CA LEU A 36 2.76 0.18 -17.91
C LEU A 36 3.83 0.92 -18.72
N ALA A 37 4.74 0.20 -19.39
CA ALA A 37 5.81 0.82 -20.19
C ALA A 37 5.25 1.49 -21.47
N SER A 38 4.11 1.00 -21.97
CA SER A 38 3.45 1.56 -23.16
C SER A 38 2.64 2.83 -22.87
N LEU A 39 2.36 3.14 -21.59
CA LEU A 39 1.55 4.28 -21.20
C LEU A 39 2.38 5.57 -21.18
N SER A 40 1.75 6.70 -21.55
CA SER A 40 2.30 8.02 -21.30
C SER A 40 2.48 8.28 -19.79
N PRO A 41 3.35 9.21 -19.36
CA PRO A 41 3.53 9.50 -17.94
C PRO A 41 2.21 9.82 -17.21
N SER A 42 1.36 10.66 -17.78
CA SER A 42 0.07 11.01 -17.20
C SER A 42 -0.93 9.83 -17.16
N ALA A 43 -0.87 8.93 -18.15
CA ALA A 43 -1.70 7.73 -18.15
C ALA A 43 -1.23 6.72 -17.08
N ARG A 44 0.10 6.59 -16.85
CA ARG A 44 0.64 5.79 -15.74
C ARG A 44 0.26 6.34 -14.37
N ASP A 45 0.32 7.67 -14.19
CA ASP A 45 -0.09 8.32 -12.95
C ASP A 45 -1.58 8.07 -12.67
N ARG A 46 -2.41 8.19 -13.71
CA ARG A 46 -3.83 7.87 -13.61
C ARG A 46 -4.04 6.39 -13.27
N PHE A 47 -3.40 5.47 -13.97
CA PHE A 47 -3.49 4.03 -13.70
C PHE A 47 -3.10 3.71 -12.26
N ARG A 48 -1.96 4.25 -11.79
CA ARG A 48 -1.54 4.11 -10.40
C ARG A 48 -2.60 4.63 -9.42
N GLY A 49 -3.10 5.85 -9.67
CA GLY A 49 -4.12 6.48 -8.82
C GLY A 49 -5.44 5.70 -8.78
N GLU A 50 -5.81 5.03 -9.85
CA GLU A 50 -7.06 4.28 -9.96
C GLU A 50 -6.97 2.88 -9.38
N HIS A 51 -5.86 2.17 -9.59
CA HIS A 51 -5.74 0.72 -9.36
C HIS A 51 -4.87 0.33 -8.17
N LEU A 52 -3.96 1.21 -7.74
CA LEU A 52 -2.99 0.85 -6.69
C LEU A 52 -3.18 1.68 -5.42
N GLY A 53 -3.24 1.00 -4.28
CA GLY A 53 -3.04 1.60 -2.96
C GLY A 53 -1.60 1.42 -2.51
N PHE A 54 -1.05 2.40 -1.79
CA PHE A 54 0.30 2.32 -1.25
C PHE A 54 0.32 2.62 0.24
N ILE A 55 0.96 1.74 1.02
CA ILE A 55 1.39 2.00 2.40
C ILE A 55 2.91 2.07 2.36
N PHE A 56 3.46 3.25 2.61
CA PHE A 56 4.89 3.50 2.64
C PHE A 56 5.46 3.27 4.04
N GLN A 57 6.74 2.97 4.15
CA GLN A 57 7.44 2.80 5.41
C GLN A 57 7.32 4.04 6.33
N MET A 58 7.35 5.25 5.76
CA MET A 58 7.19 6.53 6.47
C MET A 58 5.75 7.05 6.45
N PHE A 59 4.77 6.20 6.08
CA PHE A 59 3.33 6.49 5.97
C PHE A 59 2.95 7.61 5.00
N ASN A 60 3.76 8.64 4.83
CA ASN A 60 3.57 9.80 3.94
C ASN A 60 2.18 10.45 4.11
N LEU A 61 1.74 10.58 5.37
CA LEU A 61 0.54 11.35 5.70
C LEU A 61 0.79 12.84 5.53
N ILE A 62 -0.24 13.56 5.12
CA ILE A 62 -0.18 15.01 4.95
C ILE A 62 -0.38 15.67 6.30
N PRO A 63 0.63 16.34 6.89
CA PRO A 63 0.63 16.73 8.30
C PRO A 63 -0.40 17.80 8.66
N TYR A 64 -0.81 18.63 7.71
CA TYR A 64 -1.79 19.71 7.92
C TYR A 64 -3.23 19.28 7.63
N LEU A 65 -3.45 18.04 7.18
CA LEU A 65 -4.78 17.46 7.01
C LEU A 65 -5.18 16.65 8.25
N SER A 66 -6.46 16.66 8.55
CA SER A 66 -7.05 15.77 9.55
C SER A 66 -6.91 14.29 9.16
N VAL A 67 -7.19 13.42 10.11
CA VAL A 67 -7.24 11.97 9.89
C VAL A 67 -8.18 11.62 8.74
N LEU A 68 -9.41 12.13 8.78
CA LEU A 68 -10.41 11.81 7.75
C LEU A 68 -10.01 12.38 6.38
N GLU A 69 -9.52 13.60 6.32
CA GLU A 69 -9.07 14.22 5.06
C GLU A 69 -7.92 13.43 4.44
N ASN A 70 -6.95 12.95 5.23
CA ASN A 70 -5.90 12.07 4.73
C ASN A 70 -6.47 10.80 4.10
N VAL A 71 -7.47 10.18 4.74
CA VAL A 71 -8.06 8.92 4.25
C VAL A 71 -8.80 9.12 2.94
N ILE A 72 -9.60 10.18 2.80
CA ILE A 72 -10.43 10.40 1.61
C ILE A 72 -9.65 10.99 0.42
N LEU A 73 -8.44 11.46 0.65
CA LEU A 73 -7.62 12.16 -0.34
C LEU A 73 -7.48 11.43 -1.70
N PRO A 74 -7.18 10.12 -1.77
CA PRO A 74 -7.02 9.44 -3.05
C PRO A 74 -8.26 9.48 -3.93
N ALA A 75 -9.46 9.40 -3.36
CA ALA A 75 -10.69 9.44 -4.11
C ALA A 75 -11.08 10.85 -4.58
N GLN A 76 -10.56 11.90 -3.92
CA GLN A 76 -10.73 13.27 -4.40
C GLN A 76 -10.00 13.54 -5.73
N PHE A 77 -8.87 12.81 -5.96
CA PHE A 77 -8.08 12.91 -7.18
C PHE A 77 -8.39 11.83 -8.22
N SER A 78 -9.14 10.79 -7.85
CA SER A 78 -9.49 9.69 -8.74
C SER A 78 -11.00 9.50 -8.81
N PRO A 79 -11.67 9.99 -9.87
CA PRO A 79 -13.09 9.75 -10.09
C PRO A 79 -13.46 8.26 -10.11
N ALA A 80 -12.56 7.40 -10.61
CA ALA A 80 -12.76 5.96 -10.62
C ALA A 80 -12.80 5.39 -9.20
N ARG A 81 -11.90 5.81 -8.28
CA ARG A 81 -11.96 5.42 -6.88
C ARG A 81 -13.21 5.95 -6.19
N ALA A 82 -13.56 7.22 -6.41
CA ALA A 82 -14.77 7.80 -5.84
C ALA A 82 -16.03 7.04 -6.28
N ALA A 83 -16.09 6.58 -7.53
CA ALA A 83 -17.21 5.81 -8.06
C ALA A 83 -17.37 4.42 -7.42
N ARG A 84 -16.29 3.83 -6.89
CA ARG A 84 -16.31 2.52 -6.19
C ARG A 84 -16.73 2.64 -4.72
N VAL A 85 -16.80 3.85 -4.19
CA VAL A 85 -17.26 4.09 -2.80
C VAL A 85 -18.77 3.96 -2.76
N PRO A 86 -19.36 3.17 -1.83
CA PRO A 86 -20.81 3.02 -1.69
C PRO A 86 -21.49 4.37 -1.49
N GLY A 87 -22.53 4.63 -2.28
CA GLY A 87 -23.26 5.90 -2.22
C GLY A 87 -22.42 7.14 -2.57
N ARG A 88 -21.17 6.99 -2.96
CA ARG A 88 -20.18 8.06 -3.14
C ARG A 88 -19.94 8.93 -1.89
N ASP A 89 -20.31 8.42 -0.72
CA ASP A 89 -20.01 9.09 0.56
C ASP A 89 -18.61 8.71 1.03
N LEU A 90 -17.63 9.52 0.60
CA LEU A 90 -16.23 9.32 0.93
C LEU A 90 -15.98 9.39 2.44
N ALA A 91 -16.70 10.26 3.14
CA ALA A 91 -16.52 10.44 4.57
C ALA A 91 -17.08 9.24 5.37
N ALA A 92 -18.23 8.70 4.96
CA ALA A 92 -18.78 7.49 5.57
C ALA A 92 -17.86 6.29 5.34
N GLU A 93 -17.36 6.10 4.12
CA GLU A 93 -16.44 4.99 3.83
C GLU A 93 -15.09 5.17 4.54
N GLY A 94 -14.57 6.40 4.63
CA GLY A 94 -13.36 6.69 5.39
C GLY A 94 -13.52 6.34 6.88
N ARG A 95 -14.65 6.69 7.50
CA ARG A 95 -14.97 6.30 8.88
C ARG A 95 -15.09 4.79 9.05
N ARG A 96 -15.74 4.12 8.09
CA ARG A 96 -15.86 2.65 8.09
C ARG A 96 -14.49 1.98 8.07
N LEU A 97 -13.60 2.40 7.16
CA LEU A 97 -12.24 1.87 7.04
C LEU A 97 -11.41 2.09 8.29
N LEU A 98 -11.47 3.30 8.85
CA LEU A 98 -10.80 3.62 10.13
C LEU A 98 -11.31 2.72 11.24
N GLY A 99 -12.63 2.52 11.34
CA GLY A 99 -13.24 1.59 12.30
C GLY A 99 -12.78 0.16 12.11
N ALA A 100 -12.76 -0.35 10.87
CA ALA A 100 -12.29 -1.69 10.53
C ALA A 100 -10.80 -1.90 10.90
N LEU A 101 -10.00 -0.83 10.84
CA LEU A 101 -8.59 -0.83 11.23
C LEU A 101 -8.36 -0.44 12.71
N GLY A 102 -9.42 -0.41 13.54
CA GLY A 102 -9.32 -0.18 14.98
C GLY A 102 -9.15 1.28 15.40
N LEU A 103 -9.56 2.24 14.53
CA LEU A 103 -9.56 3.68 14.81
C LEU A 103 -10.97 4.27 14.72
N GLY A 104 -11.94 3.65 15.41
CA GLY A 104 -13.36 4.03 15.33
C GLY A 104 -13.78 5.23 16.19
N SER A 105 -12.89 5.86 16.97
CA SER A 105 -13.24 7.01 17.80
C SER A 105 -13.52 8.25 16.98
N ALA A 106 -14.69 8.85 17.18
CA ALA A 106 -15.11 10.06 16.47
C ALA A 106 -14.15 11.26 16.74
N ASP A 107 -13.61 11.34 17.93
CA ASP A 107 -12.68 12.41 18.33
C ASP A 107 -11.36 12.41 17.56
N LEU A 108 -10.97 11.25 17.01
CA LEU A 108 -9.74 11.14 16.21
C LEU A 108 -9.89 11.70 14.80
N LEU A 109 -11.10 11.69 14.24
CA LEU A 109 -11.33 11.98 12.83
C LEU A 109 -10.95 13.41 12.41
N ALA A 110 -11.17 14.37 13.31
CA ALA A 110 -10.88 15.79 13.09
C ALA A 110 -9.46 16.20 13.51
N ARG A 111 -8.74 15.31 14.22
CA ARG A 111 -7.37 15.64 14.70
C ARG A 111 -6.37 15.68 13.55
N PRO A 112 -5.36 16.54 13.64
CA PRO A 112 -4.19 16.48 12.78
C PRO A 112 -3.48 15.12 12.93
N VAL A 113 -2.99 14.56 11.84
CA VAL A 113 -2.29 13.25 11.89
C VAL A 113 -0.98 13.30 12.69
N THR A 114 -0.44 14.48 12.92
CA THR A 114 0.77 14.71 13.72
C THR A 114 0.57 14.45 15.21
N GLU A 115 -0.67 14.46 15.70
CA GLU A 115 -1.00 14.17 17.10
C GLU A 115 -1.19 12.68 17.37
N LEU A 116 -1.13 11.84 16.33
CA LEU A 116 -1.34 10.42 16.42
C LEU A 116 -0.07 9.67 16.81
N SER A 117 -0.22 8.56 17.55
CA SER A 117 0.86 7.60 17.73
C SER A 117 1.28 6.98 16.39
N ILE A 118 2.48 6.41 16.32
CA ILE A 118 3.02 5.75 15.12
C ILE A 118 2.05 4.66 14.62
N GLY A 119 1.53 3.82 15.53
CA GLY A 119 0.57 2.78 15.17
C GLY A 119 -0.78 3.32 14.67
N GLN A 120 -1.23 4.47 15.18
CA GLN A 120 -2.41 5.16 14.66
C GLN A 120 -2.16 5.74 13.27
N GLN A 121 -1.03 6.40 13.05
CA GLN A 121 -0.63 6.93 11.74
C GLN A 121 -0.55 5.80 10.68
N GLN A 122 -0.03 4.66 11.04
CA GLN A 122 0.03 3.49 10.18
C GLN A 122 -1.37 3.02 9.76
N ARG A 123 -2.31 2.94 10.70
CA ARG A 123 -3.71 2.54 10.42
C ARG A 123 -4.42 3.57 9.54
N VAL A 124 -4.15 4.87 9.73
CA VAL A 124 -4.64 5.93 8.83
C VAL A 124 -4.07 5.77 7.43
N ALA A 125 -2.77 5.47 7.29
CA ALA A 125 -2.15 5.23 5.99
C ALA A 125 -2.75 4.00 5.28
N ALA A 126 -3.07 2.94 6.03
CA ALA A 126 -3.74 1.77 5.50
C ALA A 126 -5.18 2.08 5.04
N ALA A 127 -5.97 2.81 5.85
CA ALA A 127 -7.30 3.27 5.47
C ALA A 127 -7.28 4.12 4.20
N ARG A 128 -6.33 5.07 4.10
CA ARG A 128 -6.11 5.88 2.91
C ARG A 128 -5.81 5.03 1.68
N ALA A 129 -4.93 4.05 1.82
CA ALA A 129 -4.52 3.20 0.72
C ALA A 129 -5.67 2.33 0.19
N LEU A 130 -6.57 1.87 1.08
CA LEU A 130 -7.72 1.01 0.78
C LEU A 130 -8.95 1.77 0.27
N LEU A 131 -9.03 3.10 0.50
CA LEU A 131 -10.20 3.86 0.10
C LEU A 131 -10.44 3.78 -1.43
N GLY A 132 -11.68 3.50 -1.81
CA GLY A 132 -12.07 3.33 -3.21
C GLY A 132 -11.64 2.00 -3.81
N ARG A 133 -11.37 0.99 -2.98
CA ARG A 133 -11.19 -0.42 -3.34
C ARG A 133 -10.18 -0.62 -4.48
N PRO A 134 -8.90 -0.31 -4.27
CA PRO A 134 -7.87 -0.59 -5.26
C PRO A 134 -7.78 -2.10 -5.52
N GLU A 135 -7.47 -2.50 -6.73
CA GLU A 135 -7.27 -3.91 -7.06
C GLU A 135 -6.00 -4.46 -6.42
N ILE A 136 -4.98 -3.61 -6.23
CA ILE A 136 -3.71 -4.00 -5.64
C ILE A 136 -3.34 -3.02 -4.52
N LEU A 137 -3.00 -3.54 -3.35
CA LEU A 137 -2.40 -2.81 -2.25
C LEU A 137 -0.94 -3.21 -2.09
N VAL A 138 -0.04 -2.25 -2.25
CA VAL A 138 1.40 -2.40 -2.02
C VAL A 138 1.74 -1.83 -0.64
N ALA A 139 2.33 -2.66 0.21
CA ALA A 139 2.74 -2.27 1.55
C ALA A 139 4.25 -2.47 1.72
N ASP A 140 5.01 -1.38 1.76
CA ASP A 140 6.47 -1.39 1.86
C ASP A 140 6.90 -1.21 3.31
N GLU A 141 7.38 -2.29 3.93
CA GLU A 141 7.84 -2.37 5.34
C GLU A 141 6.86 -1.72 6.34
N PRO A 142 5.53 -1.93 6.20
CA PRO A 142 4.54 -1.13 6.90
C PRO A 142 4.53 -1.37 8.41
N THR A 143 5.14 -2.46 8.88
CA THR A 143 5.16 -2.86 10.30
C THR A 143 6.49 -2.67 10.99
N SER A 144 7.46 -2.03 10.34
CA SER A 144 8.82 -1.88 10.86
C SER A 144 8.91 -1.07 12.17
N ALA A 145 7.94 -0.21 12.43
CA ALA A 145 7.90 0.66 13.61
C ALA A 145 6.98 0.12 14.75
N LEU A 146 6.40 -1.09 14.59
CA LEU A 146 5.52 -1.69 15.58
C LEU A 146 6.24 -2.75 16.41
N ASP A 147 5.80 -2.87 17.68
CA ASP A 147 6.10 -4.04 18.49
C ASP A 147 5.41 -5.30 17.95
N HIS A 148 5.76 -6.47 18.51
CA HIS A 148 5.28 -7.76 18.01
C HIS A 148 3.75 -7.90 18.07
N ASP A 149 3.12 -7.48 19.17
CA ASP A 149 1.69 -7.67 19.38
C ASP A 149 0.86 -6.72 18.51
N ALA A 150 1.26 -5.44 18.44
CA ALA A 150 0.62 -4.45 17.58
C ALA A 150 0.76 -4.81 16.10
N ARG A 151 1.90 -5.42 15.70
CA ARG A 151 2.15 -5.92 14.35
C ARG A 151 1.16 -7.01 13.96
N GLY A 152 0.97 -8.03 14.82
CA GLY A 152 0.04 -9.12 14.55
C GLY A 152 -1.39 -8.62 14.38
N GLN A 153 -1.85 -7.76 15.28
CA GLN A 153 -3.19 -7.16 15.21
C GLN A 153 -3.38 -6.32 13.94
N PHE A 154 -2.41 -5.48 13.59
CA PHE A 154 -2.50 -4.66 12.38
C PHE A 154 -2.57 -5.51 11.12
N LEU A 155 -1.71 -6.53 11.00
CA LEU A 155 -1.71 -7.44 9.85
C LEU A 155 -3.04 -8.16 9.69
N GLN A 156 -3.62 -8.67 10.78
CA GLN A 156 -4.91 -9.35 10.73
C GLN A 156 -6.00 -8.41 10.20
N LEU A 157 -6.12 -7.19 10.76
CA LEU A 157 -7.11 -6.20 10.33
C LEU A 157 -6.91 -5.79 8.86
N LEU A 158 -5.66 -5.59 8.43
CA LEU A 158 -5.34 -5.25 7.05
C LEU A 158 -5.71 -6.36 6.07
N MET A 159 -5.38 -7.62 6.40
CA MET A 159 -5.71 -8.78 5.57
C MET A 159 -7.20 -9.01 5.48
N ASP A 160 -7.93 -8.86 6.58
CA ASP A 160 -9.39 -9.03 6.62
C ASP A 160 -10.07 -7.97 5.75
N GLU A 161 -9.62 -6.72 5.83
CA GLU A 161 -10.17 -5.66 4.98
C GLU A 161 -9.81 -5.87 3.49
N CYS A 162 -8.58 -6.31 3.17
CA CYS A 162 -8.20 -6.67 1.80
C CYS A 162 -9.10 -7.79 1.23
N ARG A 163 -9.38 -8.83 2.04
CA ARG A 163 -10.30 -9.92 1.63
C ARG A 163 -11.72 -9.40 1.41
N ALA A 164 -12.22 -8.57 2.31
CA ALA A 164 -13.56 -8.00 2.20
C ALA A 164 -13.75 -7.13 0.95
N GLN A 165 -12.69 -6.45 0.52
CA GLN A 165 -12.70 -5.60 -0.68
C GLN A 165 -12.33 -6.34 -1.98
N GLY A 166 -11.78 -7.56 -1.90
CA GLY A 166 -11.21 -8.27 -3.06
C GLY A 166 -9.86 -7.67 -3.52
N THR A 167 -9.16 -6.96 -2.64
CA THR A 167 -7.86 -6.32 -2.93
C THR A 167 -6.73 -7.32 -2.79
N THR A 168 -5.86 -7.40 -3.80
CA THR A 168 -4.62 -8.20 -3.73
C THR A 168 -3.56 -7.46 -2.92
N LEU A 169 -3.11 -8.04 -1.81
CA LEU A 169 -2.04 -7.47 -0.98
C LEU A 169 -0.66 -7.97 -1.45
N LEU A 170 0.21 -7.04 -1.84
CA LEU A 170 1.66 -7.23 -1.98
C LEU A 170 2.35 -6.62 -0.75
N PHE A 171 2.76 -7.47 0.16
CA PHE A 171 3.43 -7.07 1.39
C PHE A 171 4.94 -7.29 1.26
N VAL A 172 5.71 -6.25 1.48
CA VAL A 172 7.17 -6.27 1.39
C VAL A 172 7.76 -6.12 2.78
N SER A 173 8.58 -7.08 3.18
CA SER A 173 9.29 -7.02 4.47
C SER A 173 10.57 -7.86 4.45
N HIS A 174 11.49 -7.53 5.34
CA HIS A 174 12.66 -8.34 5.65
C HIS A 174 12.39 -9.36 6.79
N ASP A 175 11.28 -9.21 7.52
CA ASP A 175 10.88 -10.12 8.59
C ASP A 175 10.27 -11.41 8.03
N THR A 176 11.10 -12.44 7.92
CA THR A 176 10.69 -13.73 7.33
C THR A 176 9.65 -14.48 8.14
N SER A 177 9.48 -14.16 9.43
CA SER A 177 8.47 -14.80 10.30
C SER A 177 7.05 -14.60 9.83
N LEU A 178 6.80 -13.50 9.09
CA LEU A 178 5.48 -13.16 8.57
C LEU A 178 5.06 -13.98 7.34
N GLY A 179 6.01 -14.67 6.69
CA GLY A 179 5.75 -15.38 5.44
C GLY A 179 4.62 -16.41 5.51
N GLY A 180 4.47 -17.09 6.66
CA GLY A 180 3.42 -18.09 6.87
C GLY A 180 1.98 -17.55 6.87
N LEU A 181 1.80 -16.23 6.92
CA LEU A 181 0.50 -15.58 6.88
C LEU A 181 -0.03 -15.35 5.45
N PHE A 182 0.82 -15.58 4.43
CA PHE A 182 0.50 -15.23 3.04
C PHE A 182 0.41 -16.48 2.16
N ASP A 183 -0.50 -16.45 1.20
CA ASP A 183 -0.71 -17.55 0.24
C ASP A 183 0.51 -17.82 -0.65
N ARG A 184 1.35 -16.80 -0.86
CA ARG A 184 2.53 -16.88 -1.71
C ARG A 184 3.68 -16.06 -1.16
N VAL A 185 4.85 -16.68 -1.05
CA VAL A 185 6.10 -16.04 -0.63
C VAL A 185 7.07 -16.01 -1.81
N LEU A 186 7.62 -14.84 -2.08
CA LEU A 186 8.64 -14.63 -3.11
C LEU A 186 9.91 -14.09 -2.45
N SER A 187 11.06 -14.58 -2.85
CA SER A 187 12.35 -14.02 -2.51
C SER A 187 12.85 -13.14 -3.66
N LEU A 188 13.20 -11.90 -3.38
CA LEU A 188 13.73 -11.02 -4.43
C LEU A 188 15.07 -11.52 -4.95
N ALA A 189 15.87 -12.20 -4.12
CA ALA A 189 17.12 -12.84 -4.56
C ALA A 189 16.87 -13.90 -5.64
N ASP A 190 15.77 -14.67 -5.52
CA ASP A 190 15.43 -15.70 -6.50
C ASP A 190 14.89 -15.10 -7.82
N LEU A 191 14.35 -13.87 -7.75
CA LEU A 191 13.81 -13.16 -8.90
C LEU A 191 14.85 -12.30 -9.63
N ASN A 192 15.79 -11.72 -8.87
CA ASN A 192 16.77 -10.76 -9.38
C ASN A 192 18.07 -11.45 -9.78
N ARG A 193 18.14 -11.89 -11.03
CA ARG A 193 19.35 -12.52 -11.58
C ARG A 193 20.53 -11.56 -11.81
N ALA A 194 20.33 -10.25 -11.66
CA ALA A 194 21.40 -9.25 -11.84
C ALA A 194 22.37 -9.21 -10.64
N ILE A 195 21.97 -9.70 -9.48
CA ILE A 195 22.84 -9.76 -8.29
C ILE A 195 24.00 -10.74 -8.52
N ASP A 196 23.74 -11.85 -9.20
CA ASP A 196 24.76 -12.87 -9.46
C ASP A 196 25.83 -12.41 -10.49
N ALA A 197 25.46 -11.50 -11.38
CA ALA A 197 26.36 -10.96 -12.39
C ALA A 197 27.35 -9.91 -11.84
N GLY A 198 27.02 -9.25 -10.73
CA GLY A 198 27.88 -8.23 -10.09
C GLY A 198 28.89 -8.79 -9.07
N ALA A 199 28.75 -10.05 -8.67
CA ALA A 199 29.67 -10.72 -7.74
C ALA A 199 30.84 -11.44 -8.46
N ALA A 200 30.81 -11.43 -9.80
CA ALA A 200 31.80 -12.09 -10.65
C ALA A 200 32.69 -11.08 -11.43
N ALA A 201 32.71 -9.80 -11.05
CA ALA A 201 33.53 -8.78 -11.67
C ALA A 201 34.52 -8.14 -10.70
#